data_d0977aa97a5d72c807e68a9be453492e
#
_entry.id   d0977aa97a5d72c807e68a9be453492e
#
_cell.length_a   1.000
_cell.length_b   1.000
_cell.length_c   1.000
_cell.angle_alpha   90.00
_cell.angle_beta   90.00
_cell.angle_gamma   90.00
#
_symmetry.space_group_name_H-M   'P 1'
#
loop_
_entity.id
_entity.type
_entity.pdbx_description
1 polymer ?
#
loop_
_entity_poly.entity_id
_entity_poly.type
_entity_poly.pdbx_seq_one_letter_code
_entity_poly.pdbx_strand_id
1 'polypeptide(L)'
;MKSFLNKFYLLGLIMTLTMVSCDEGFEELNLNPTQANELDPKFQFSYVQLQTSGERYENWRAALIYSSTMIQHLSALATYWSGDKYLFNSGYSSSLFDRAYSNYIKDIQDLVNNLETSGENPEMLAMARIWRVVAFHRVTDIYGDIPYSEAGKGYIDGITAPKYDAQEDIYKDMIAELESAIGQLTGGGRSFGSADFVYGGNTDQWRKFANNTYSRCRLQGQGR
;
A
#
# COMPACT_ATOMS: atom_id res chain seq x y z
N MET A 1 -35.88 11.69 -59.05
CA MET A 1 -36.00 11.42 -57.63
C MET A 1 -35.18 10.18 -57.18
N LYS A 2 -35.28 9.02 -57.80
CA LYS A 2 -34.51 7.80 -57.44
C LYS A 2 -32.99 7.97 -57.50
N SER A 3 -32.47 8.72 -58.48
CA SER A 3 -31.01 8.95 -58.62
C SER A 3 -30.42 9.83 -57.50
N PHE A 4 -31.19 10.74 -56.95
CA PHE A 4 -30.76 11.61 -55.85
C PHE A 4 -30.70 10.81 -54.50
N LEU A 5 -31.69 9.95 -54.31
CA LEU A 5 -31.75 9.07 -53.15
C LEU A 5 -30.54 8.10 -53.08
N ASN A 6 -30.19 7.49 -54.21
CA ASN A 6 -29.04 6.58 -54.32
C ASN A 6 -27.70 7.28 -54.03
N LYS A 7 -27.56 8.55 -54.44
CA LYS A 7 -26.35 9.33 -54.10
C LYS A 7 -26.27 9.66 -52.62
N PHE A 8 -27.42 9.89 -51.99
CA PHE A 8 -27.46 10.16 -50.55
C PHE A 8 -27.13 8.91 -49.72
N TYR A 9 -27.62 7.73 -50.09
CA TYR A 9 -27.24 6.47 -49.47
C TYR A 9 -25.75 6.11 -49.68
N LEU A 10 -25.22 6.41 -50.86
CA LEU A 10 -23.80 6.19 -51.14
C LEU A 10 -22.89 7.10 -50.31
N LEU A 11 -23.30 8.36 -50.12
CA LEU A 11 -22.59 9.34 -49.29
C LEU A 11 -22.63 8.93 -47.78
N GLY A 12 -23.79 8.46 -47.31
CA GLY A 12 -23.95 7.93 -45.95
C GLY A 12 -23.11 6.69 -45.70
N LEU A 13 -23.04 5.78 -46.68
CA LEU A 13 -22.23 4.56 -46.60
C LEU A 13 -20.71 4.88 -46.55
N ILE A 14 -20.27 5.86 -47.34
CA ILE A 14 -18.88 6.33 -47.33
C ILE A 14 -18.55 7.00 -45.99
N MET A 15 -19.47 7.78 -45.43
CA MET A 15 -19.27 8.46 -44.13
C MET A 15 -19.22 7.49 -42.94
N THR A 16 -19.95 6.37 -43.00
CA THR A 16 -19.87 5.31 -41.96
C THR A 16 -18.57 4.48 -42.06
N LEU A 17 -18.03 4.31 -43.27
CA LEU A 17 -16.75 3.60 -43.48
C LEU A 17 -15.53 4.40 -43.01
N THR A 18 -15.61 5.73 -42.93
CA THR A 18 -14.51 6.57 -42.41
C THR A 18 -14.43 6.63 -40.88
N MET A 19 -15.47 6.14 -40.16
CA MET A 19 -15.50 6.11 -38.72
C MET A 19 -14.77 4.87 -38.09
N VAL A 20 -14.30 3.93 -38.89
CA VAL A 20 -13.62 2.69 -38.44
C VAL A 20 -12.10 2.84 -38.56
N SER A 21 -11.58 4.05 -38.60
CA SER A 21 -10.14 4.26 -38.74
C SER A 21 -9.53 4.76 -37.45
N CYS A 22 -8.42 4.12 -37.10
CA CYS A 22 -7.38 4.53 -36.11
C CYS A 22 -7.49 3.99 -34.68
N ASP A 23 -7.73 2.68 -34.52
CA ASP A 23 -7.42 2.04 -33.23
C ASP A 23 -6.20 1.07 -33.33
N GLU A 24 -5.77 0.83 -34.55
CA GLU A 24 -4.64 -0.09 -34.82
C GLU A 24 -3.31 0.57 -34.45
N GLY A 25 -2.64 0.04 -33.41
CA GLY A 25 -1.35 0.55 -32.92
C GLY A 25 -1.43 1.59 -31.80
N PHE A 26 -2.63 2.01 -31.34
CA PHE A 26 -2.75 2.98 -30.24
C PHE A 26 -2.26 2.41 -28.90
N GLU A 27 -2.45 1.12 -28.68
CA GLU A 27 -1.94 0.42 -27.51
C GLU A 27 -0.40 0.36 -27.51
N GLU A 28 0.22 0.11 -28.67
CA GLU A 28 1.69 0.10 -28.82
C GLU A 28 2.31 1.50 -28.65
N LEU A 29 1.61 2.55 -29.12
CA LEU A 29 2.07 3.94 -28.96
C LEU A 29 1.91 4.44 -27.51
N ASN A 30 1.00 3.88 -26.75
CA ASN A 30 0.82 4.18 -25.32
C ASN A 30 1.74 3.38 -24.39
N LEU A 31 2.44 2.36 -24.91
CA LEU A 31 3.49 1.70 -24.13
C LEU A 31 4.68 2.66 -24.00
N ASN A 32 4.89 3.15 -22.80
CA ASN A 32 6.09 3.92 -22.51
C ASN A 32 7.31 2.99 -22.57
N PRO A 33 8.21 3.11 -23.59
CA PRO A 33 9.34 2.19 -23.74
C PRO A 33 10.37 2.30 -22.60
N THR A 34 10.25 3.35 -21.77
CA THR A 34 11.10 3.55 -20.58
C THR A 34 10.42 3.13 -19.28
N GLN A 35 9.17 2.72 -19.34
CA GLN A 35 8.46 2.19 -18.19
C GLN A 35 8.86 0.72 -18.00
N ALA A 36 9.42 0.40 -16.84
CA ALA A 36 9.66 -0.99 -16.49
C ALA A 36 8.29 -1.70 -16.38
N ASN A 37 8.06 -2.67 -17.28
CA ASN A 37 6.82 -3.46 -17.28
C ASN A 37 6.74 -4.40 -16.06
N GLU A 38 7.89 -4.72 -15.48
CA GLU A 38 8.02 -5.49 -14.26
C GLU A 38 9.07 -4.83 -13.36
N LEU A 39 8.67 -4.46 -12.16
CA LEU A 39 9.60 -3.96 -11.16
C LEU A 39 10.18 -5.15 -10.37
N ASP A 40 11.51 -5.25 -10.28
CA ASP A 40 12.14 -6.29 -9.45
C ASP A 40 11.62 -6.14 -8.00
N PRO A 41 11.04 -7.21 -7.42
CA PRO A 41 10.52 -7.21 -6.06
C PRO A 41 11.48 -6.66 -5.00
N LYS A 42 12.79 -6.74 -5.27
CA LYS A 42 13.83 -6.19 -4.38
C LYS A 42 13.77 -4.68 -4.29
N PHE A 43 13.64 -3.99 -5.42
CA PHE A 43 13.54 -2.53 -5.42
C PHE A 43 12.23 -2.07 -4.79
N GLN A 44 11.14 -2.77 -5.08
CA GLN A 44 9.83 -2.47 -4.50
C GLN A 44 9.85 -2.64 -2.98
N PHE A 45 10.48 -3.70 -2.46
CA PHE A 45 10.62 -3.93 -1.03
C PHE A 45 11.46 -2.86 -0.34
N SER A 46 12.61 -2.50 -0.91
CA SER A 46 13.44 -1.38 -0.42
C SER A 46 12.66 -0.08 -0.36
N TYR A 47 11.92 0.23 -1.41
CA TYR A 47 11.09 1.43 -1.50
C TYR A 47 10.03 1.45 -0.41
N VAL A 48 9.28 0.36 -0.25
CA VAL A 48 8.22 0.26 0.78
C VAL A 48 8.79 0.37 2.19
N GLN A 49 9.94 -0.27 2.48
CA GLN A 49 10.61 -0.12 3.77
C GLN A 49 10.96 1.34 4.06
N LEU A 50 11.54 2.03 3.08
CA LEU A 50 11.90 3.44 3.20
C LEU A 50 10.66 4.31 3.44
N GLN A 51 9.61 4.13 2.65
CA GLN A 51 8.39 4.92 2.73
C GLN A 51 7.62 4.69 4.05
N THR A 52 7.56 3.43 4.52
CA THR A 52 6.90 3.08 5.80
C THR A 52 7.66 3.63 7.01
N SER A 53 8.99 3.80 6.89
CA SER A 53 9.81 4.38 7.97
C SER A 53 9.46 5.83 8.27
N GLY A 54 8.76 6.49 7.37
CA GLY A 54 8.21 7.82 7.53
C GLY A 54 9.07 8.92 6.94
N GLU A 55 8.41 9.94 6.43
CA GLU A 55 9.04 11.15 5.96
C GLU A 55 8.87 12.32 6.94
N ARG A 56 9.51 13.43 6.58
CA ARG A 56 9.50 14.67 7.36
C ARG A 56 8.08 15.10 7.75
N TYR A 57 7.12 15.07 6.81
CA TYR A 57 5.79 15.63 7.04
C TYR A 57 4.98 14.85 8.05
N GLU A 58 4.92 13.53 7.94
CA GLU A 58 4.15 12.72 8.87
C GLU A 58 4.84 12.59 10.22
N ASN A 59 6.19 12.49 10.26
CA ASN A 59 6.92 12.48 11.51
C ASN A 59 6.81 13.81 12.24
N TRP A 60 6.86 14.93 11.52
CA TRP A 60 6.69 16.26 12.10
C TRP A 60 5.25 16.53 12.50
N ARG A 61 4.28 16.31 11.60
CA ARG A 61 2.87 16.65 11.83
C ARG A 61 2.18 15.66 12.76
N ALA A 62 2.15 14.37 12.39
CA ALA A 62 1.42 13.37 13.14
C ALA A 62 2.13 12.98 14.45
N ALA A 63 3.44 12.73 14.39
CA ALA A 63 4.17 12.27 15.57
C ALA A 63 4.59 13.43 16.49
N LEU A 64 5.34 14.42 15.99
CA LEU A 64 5.95 15.43 16.84
C LEU A 64 4.94 16.47 17.28
N ILE A 65 4.24 17.15 16.35
CA ILE A 65 3.32 18.24 16.67
C ILE A 65 2.04 17.75 17.35
N TYR A 66 1.51 16.60 16.92
CA TYR A 66 0.20 16.13 17.33
C TYR A 66 0.26 15.05 18.41
N SER A 67 0.75 13.85 18.11
CA SER A 67 0.70 12.75 19.06
C SER A 67 1.57 12.98 20.29
N SER A 68 2.83 13.37 20.11
CA SER A 68 3.77 13.54 21.23
C SER A 68 3.41 14.68 22.17
N THR A 69 2.80 15.74 21.64
CA THR A 69 2.30 16.85 22.48
C THR A 69 0.95 16.51 23.12
N MET A 70 0.08 15.77 22.43
CA MET A 70 -1.21 15.34 22.97
C MET A 70 -1.06 14.40 24.18
N ILE A 71 -0.09 13.48 24.14
CA ILE A 71 0.23 12.60 25.27
C ILE A 71 1.19 13.26 26.30
N GLN A 72 1.46 14.56 26.13
CA GLN A 72 2.28 15.39 27.03
C GLN A 72 3.74 14.91 27.19
N HIS A 73 4.28 14.15 26.25
CA HIS A 73 5.71 13.86 26.23
C HIS A 73 6.54 15.10 25.89
N LEU A 74 5.97 16.01 25.09
CA LEU A 74 6.56 17.28 24.71
C LEU A 74 5.57 18.41 24.96
N SER A 75 6.08 19.58 25.31
CA SER A 75 5.31 20.82 25.39
C SER A 75 5.74 21.75 24.24
N ALA A 76 4.77 22.37 23.58
CA ALA A 76 5.03 23.23 22.45
C ALA A 76 5.26 24.68 22.89
N LEU A 77 6.39 25.26 22.48
CA LEU A 77 6.63 26.70 22.56
C LEU A 77 5.97 27.46 21.39
N ALA A 78 5.75 26.78 20.29
CA ALA A 78 5.16 27.34 19.07
C ALA A 78 3.64 27.40 19.19
N THR A 79 3.06 28.59 18.99
CA THR A 79 1.61 28.83 19.16
C THR A 79 0.73 28.04 18.18
N TYR A 80 1.26 27.70 17.01
CA TYR A 80 0.54 26.95 15.97
C TYR A 80 0.49 25.43 16.23
N TRP A 81 1.28 24.91 17.16
CA TRP A 81 1.18 23.51 17.57
C TRP A 81 -0.07 23.31 18.41
N SER A 82 -0.86 22.32 18.07
CA SER A 82 -2.22 22.18 18.60
C SER A 82 -2.41 20.96 19.51
N GLY A 83 -1.49 19.99 19.49
CA GLY A 83 -1.65 18.75 20.24
C GLY A 83 -1.70 18.94 21.76
N ASP A 84 -0.79 19.74 22.33
CA ASP A 84 -0.75 20.04 23.77
C ASP A 84 -1.96 20.84 24.27
N LYS A 85 -2.71 21.44 23.35
CA LYS A 85 -3.95 22.20 23.64
C LYS A 85 -5.19 21.36 23.34
N TYR A 86 -5.03 20.12 22.92
CA TYR A 86 -6.12 19.22 22.48
C TYR A 86 -7.02 19.83 21.40
N LEU A 87 -6.47 20.71 20.56
CA LEU A 87 -7.19 21.32 19.46
C LEU A 87 -7.10 20.45 18.23
N PHE A 88 -8.25 20.16 17.62
CA PHE A 88 -8.31 19.42 16.37
C PHE A 88 -7.70 20.21 15.22
N ASN A 89 -6.81 19.57 14.47
CA ASN A 89 -6.23 20.09 13.23
C ASN A 89 -6.24 18.98 12.19
N SER A 90 -7.14 19.07 11.21
CA SER A 90 -7.32 18.04 10.18
C SER A 90 -6.03 17.76 9.39
N GLY A 91 -5.27 18.79 9.00
CA GLY A 91 -4.04 18.63 8.24
C GLY A 91 -2.90 17.96 9.02
N TYR A 92 -2.89 18.05 10.36
CA TYR A 92 -1.93 17.33 11.18
C TYR A 92 -2.39 15.90 11.47
N SER A 93 -3.68 15.73 11.74
CA SER A 93 -4.25 14.42 12.05
C SER A 93 -4.32 13.49 10.83
N SER A 94 -4.57 14.02 9.61
CA SER A 94 -4.66 13.18 8.40
C SER A 94 -3.30 12.81 7.78
N SER A 95 -2.24 13.51 8.15
CA SER A 95 -0.96 13.43 7.42
C SER A 95 -0.37 12.02 7.28
N LEU A 96 -0.51 11.16 8.30
CA LEU A 96 -0.06 9.77 8.22
C LEU A 96 -1.01 8.93 7.36
N PHE A 97 -2.33 9.14 7.49
CA PHE A 97 -3.33 8.43 6.71
C PHE A 97 -3.17 8.70 5.23
N ASP A 98 -3.14 9.97 4.84
CA ASP A 98 -3.00 10.40 3.45
C ASP A 98 -1.75 9.81 2.81
N ARG A 99 -0.62 9.86 3.54
CA ARG A 99 0.62 9.31 3.04
C ARG A 99 0.63 7.79 2.97
N ALA A 100 0.07 7.10 3.95
CA ALA A 100 0.02 5.64 3.96
C ALA A 100 -0.68 5.11 2.70
N TYR A 101 -1.87 5.63 2.41
CA TYR A 101 -2.66 5.15 1.28
C TYR A 101 -2.18 5.67 -0.07
N SER A 102 -1.65 6.89 -0.15
CA SER A 102 -1.13 7.42 -1.42
C SER A 102 0.21 6.80 -1.83
N ASN A 103 1.03 6.35 -0.88
CA ASN A 103 2.40 5.93 -1.18
C ASN A 103 2.62 4.44 -0.93
N TYR A 104 2.71 3.97 0.33
CA TYR A 104 3.29 2.67 0.61
C TYR A 104 2.29 1.51 0.74
N ILE A 105 1.01 1.76 1.07
CA ILE A 105 0.02 0.67 1.19
C ILE A 105 -0.25 0.03 -0.17
N LYS A 106 -0.44 0.83 -1.22
CA LYS A 106 -0.63 0.28 -2.57
C LYS A 106 0.56 -0.53 -3.04
N ASP A 107 1.77 -0.04 -2.75
CA ASP A 107 3.00 -0.68 -3.24
C ASP A 107 3.32 -1.97 -2.49
N ILE A 108 3.04 -2.06 -1.17
CA ILE A 108 3.19 -3.32 -0.43
C ILE A 108 2.14 -4.35 -0.81
N GLN A 109 0.90 -3.93 -1.10
CA GLN A 109 -0.15 -4.81 -1.60
C GLN A 109 0.21 -5.38 -2.98
N ASP A 110 0.71 -4.55 -3.88
CA ASP A 110 1.18 -4.97 -5.19
C ASP A 110 2.36 -5.95 -5.09
N LEU A 111 3.35 -5.66 -4.24
CA LEU A 111 4.48 -6.56 -3.99
C LEU A 111 4.01 -7.94 -3.48
N VAL A 112 3.11 -7.96 -2.50
CA VAL A 112 2.58 -9.22 -1.95
C VAL A 112 1.83 -9.98 -3.04
N ASN A 113 0.95 -9.32 -3.79
CA ASN A 113 0.21 -9.94 -4.89
C ASN A 113 1.13 -10.53 -5.98
N ASN A 114 2.17 -9.83 -6.36
CA ASN A 114 3.13 -10.29 -7.37
C ASN A 114 3.91 -11.51 -6.88
N LEU A 115 4.34 -11.52 -5.61
CA LEU A 115 5.04 -12.66 -5.02
C LEU A 115 4.12 -13.86 -4.79
N GLU A 116 2.84 -13.65 -4.44
CA GLU A 116 1.83 -14.71 -4.34
C GLU A 116 1.52 -15.33 -5.70
N THR A 117 1.35 -14.50 -6.72
CA THR A 117 1.04 -14.94 -8.08
C THR A 117 2.20 -15.72 -8.69
N SER A 118 3.44 -15.30 -8.48
CA SER A 118 4.61 -16.01 -8.98
C SER A 118 4.85 -17.35 -8.28
N GLY A 119 4.57 -17.44 -6.97
CA GLY A 119 4.78 -18.63 -6.16
C GLY A 119 6.23 -19.07 -5.98
N GLU A 120 7.20 -18.33 -6.54
CA GLU A 120 8.60 -18.77 -6.65
C GLU A 120 9.43 -18.55 -5.38
N ASN A 121 9.06 -17.59 -4.56
CA ASN A 121 9.91 -17.10 -3.47
C ASN A 121 9.15 -16.98 -2.14
N PRO A 122 8.83 -18.09 -1.46
CA PRO A 122 8.00 -18.08 -0.26
C PRO A 122 8.60 -17.28 0.91
N GLU A 123 9.93 -17.22 1.04
CA GLU A 123 10.56 -16.42 2.09
C GLU A 123 10.53 -14.92 1.80
N MET A 124 10.66 -14.51 0.53
CA MET A 124 10.45 -13.11 0.15
C MET A 124 9.00 -12.71 0.39
N LEU A 125 8.05 -13.58 0.03
CA LEU A 125 6.63 -13.37 0.31
C LEU A 125 6.37 -13.23 1.81
N ALA A 126 6.93 -14.10 2.64
CA ALA A 126 6.79 -14.01 4.09
C ALA A 126 7.30 -12.68 4.64
N MET A 127 8.48 -12.23 4.20
CA MET A 127 9.03 -10.93 4.61
C MET A 127 8.14 -9.77 4.16
N ALA A 128 7.62 -9.80 2.93
CA ALA A 128 6.71 -8.78 2.42
C ALA A 128 5.39 -8.74 3.21
N ARG A 129 4.82 -9.89 3.53
CA ARG A 129 3.61 -10.03 4.37
C ARG A 129 3.82 -9.48 5.79
N ILE A 130 4.96 -9.80 6.42
CA ILE A 130 5.32 -9.24 7.73
C ILE A 130 5.40 -7.72 7.64
N TRP A 131 6.02 -7.17 6.59
CA TRP A 131 6.13 -5.73 6.42
C TRP A 131 4.78 -5.08 6.09
N ARG A 132 3.89 -5.75 5.37
CA ARG A 132 2.50 -5.33 5.18
C ARG A 132 1.79 -5.15 6.53
N VAL A 133 1.94 -6.12 7.42
CA VAL A 133 1.38 -6.00 8.77
C VAL A 133 1.93 -4.78 9.50
N VAL A 134 3.25 -4.53 9.44
CA VAL A 134 3.86 -3.34 10.07
C VAL A 134 3.27 -2.05 9.51
N ALA A 135 3.07 -1.97 8.19
CA ALA A 135 2.50 -0.81 7.53
C ALA A 135 1.07 -0.50 8.01
N PHE A 136 0.20 -1.50 8.00
CA PHE A 136 -1.19 -1.33 8.44
C PHE A 136 -1.35 -1.19 9.95
N HIS A 137 -0.55 -1.89 10.74
CA HIS A 137 -0.57 -1.81 12.20
C HIS A 137 -0.36 -0.36 12.67
N ARG A 138 0.61 0.35 12.09
CA ARG A 138 0.86 1.75 12.40
C ARG A 138 -0.34 2.65 12.10
N VAL A 139 -1.07 2.38 11.04
CA VAL A 139 -2.24 3.19 10.64
C VAL A 139 -3.44 2.89 11.53
N THR A 140 -3.75 1.61 11.76
CA THR A 140 -4.90 1.24 12.61
C THR A 140 -4.70 1.62 14.08
N ASP A 141 -3.46 1.61 14.59
CA ASP A 141 -3.15 2.05 15.95
C ASP A 141 -3.54 3.52 16.20
N ILE A 142 -3.42 4.37 15.18
CA ILE A 142 -3.71 5.80 15.29
C ILE A 142 -5.17 6.11 14.95
N TYR A 143 -5.74 5.43 13.93
CA TYR A 143 -7.04 5.81 13.38
C TYR A 143 -8.19 4.86 13.73
N GLY A 144 -7.91 3.70 14.32
CA GLY A 144 -8.93 2.69 14.61
C GLY A 144 -9.35 1.93 13.37
N ASP A 145 -10.63 1.99 13.02
CA ASP A 145 -11.16 1.39 11.80
C ASP A 145 -10.57 2.09 10.58
N ILE A 146 -10.05 1.32 9.63
CA ILE A 146 -9.39 1.81 8.41
C ILE A 146 -9.72 0.96 7.19
N PRO A 147 -9.55 1.46 5.96
CA PRO A 147 -9.53 0.59 4.79
C PRO A 147 -8.36 -0.41 4.89
N TYR A 148 -8.69 -1.71 4.94
CA TYR A 148 -7.68 -2.77 5.12
C TYR A 148 -7.81 -3.88 4.09
N SER A 149 -8.91 -4.63 4.09
CA SER A 149 -9.08 -5.81 3.24
C SER A 149 -9.11 -5.51 1.74
N GLU A 150 -9.59 -4.33 1.38
CA GLU A 150 -9.72 -3.86 0.00
C GLU A 150 -8.69 -2.75 -0.35
N ALA A 151 -7.90 -2.33 0.61
CA ALA A 151 -6.98 -1.21 0.43
C ALA A 151 -5.84 -1.53 -0.55
N GLY A 152 -5.44 -0.53 -1.36
CA GLY A 152 -4.34 -0.66 -2.31
C GLY A 152 -4.62 -1.56 -3.52
N LYS A 153 -5.86 -2.03 -3.70
CA LYS A 153 -6.23 -2.99 -4.76
C LYS A 153 -6.81 -2.34 -6.03
N GLY A 154 -6.61 -1.04 -6.21
CA GLY A 154 -7.11 -0.33 -7.39
C GLY A 154 -6.61 -0.90 -8.70
N TYR A 155 -5.32 -1.25 -8.79
CA TYR A 155 -4.74 -1.87 -9.97
C TYR A 155 -4.93 -3.39 -10.04
N ILE A 156 -5.09 -4.06 -8.89
CA ILE A 156 -5.23 -5.52 -8.80
C ILE A 156 -6.67 -5.93 -9.11
N ASP A 157 -7.63 -5.35 -8.39
CA ASP A 157 -9.04 -5.76 -8.41
C ASP A 157 -9.98 -4.65 -8.90
N GLY A 158 -9.46 -3.49 -9.34
CA GLY A 158 -10.27 -2.34 -9.76
C GLY A 158 -11.00 -1.62 -8.63
N ILE A 159 -10.63 -1.87 -7.37
CA ILE A 159 -11.30 -1.29 -6.21
C ILE A 159 -10.79 0.12 -5.96
N THR A 160 -11.59 1.13 -6.33
CA THR A 160 -11.24 2.56 -6.15
C THR A 160 -11.81 3.19 -4.88
N ALA A 161 -12.79 2.54 -4.25
CA ALA A 161 -13.44 3.00 -3.03
C ALA A 161 -13.47 1.85 -2.01
N PRO A 162 -12.34 1.55 -1.33
CA PRO A 162 -12.25 0.46 -0.38
C PRO A 162 -13.12 0.74 0.86
N LYS A 163 -13.76 -0.30 1.39
CA LYS A 163 -14.52 -0.22 2.64
C LYS A 163 -13.59 -0.06 3.85
N TYR A 164 -14.12 0.51 4.92
CA TYR A 164 -13.50 0.47 6.24
C TYR A 164 -13.77 -0.87 6.90
N ASP A 165 -12.72 -1.47 7.44
CA ASP A 165 -12.82 -2.69 8.25
C ASP A 165 -12.69 -2.32 9.73
N ALA A 166 -13.39 -3.06 10.60
CA ALA A 166 -13.31 -2.86 12.03
C ALA A 166 -11.90 -3.20 12.55
N GLN A 167 -11.36 -2.39 13.44
CA GLN A 167 -10.02 -2.58 13.97
C GLN A 167 -9.83 -3.96 14.61
N GLU A 168 -10.86 -4.50 15.27
CA GLU A 168 -10.82 -5.84 15.85
C GLU A 168 -10.56 -6.92 14.78
N ASP A 169 -11.21 -6.82 13.64
CA ASP A 169 -11.07 -7.78 12.54
C ASP A 169 -9.71 -7.60 11.84
N ILE A 170 -9.22 -6.37 11.74
CA ILE A 170 -7.86 -6.07 11.24
C ILE A 170 -6.81 -6.75 12.12
N TYR A 171 -6.91 -6.66 13.45
CA TYR A 171 -5.96 -7.32 14.34
C TYR A 171 -6.02 -8.85 14.25
N LYS A 172 -7.22 -9.44 14.12
CA LYS A 172 -7.37 -10.89 13.93
C LYS A 172 -6.67 -11.36 12.65
N ASP A 173 -6.85 -10.63 11.56
CA ASP A 173 -6.22 -10.95 10.27
C ASP A 173 -4.69 -10.77 10.33
N MET A 174 -4.19 -9.66 10.89
CA MET A 174 -2.76 -9.44 11.07
C MET A 174 -2.08 -10.54 11.90
N ILE A 175 -2.75 -11.03 12.95
CA ILE A 175 -2.25 -12.14 13.77
C ILE A 175 -2.15 -13.43 12.94
N ALA A 176 -3.20 -13.77 12.20
CA ALA A 176 -3.22 -14.97 11.34
C ALA A 176 -2.16 -14.88 10.22
N GLU A 177 -1.99 -13.69 9.66
CA GLU A 177 -0.98 -13.46 8.63
C GLU A 177 0.44 -13.62 9.16
N LEU A 178 0.73 -13.08 10.34
CA LEU A 178 2.05 -13.25 10.98
C LEU A 178 2.34 -14.71 11.30
N GLU A 179 1.36 -15.46 11.83
CA GLU A 179 1.51 -16.89 12.08
C GLU A 179 1.87 -17.67 10.81
N SER A 180 1.15 -17.39 9.73
CA SER A 180 1.41 -18.02 8.41
C SER A 180 2.79 -17.64 7.87
N ALA A 181 3.16 -16.36 7.92
CA ALA A 181 4.44 -15.87 7.42
C ALA A 181 5.62 -16.42 8.22
N ILE A 182 5.52 -16.52 9.56
CA ILE A 182 6.54 -17.13 10.41
C ILE A 182 6.81 -18.59 10.01
N GLY A 183 5.75 -19.33 9.68
CA GLY A 183 5.86 -20.72 9.21
C GLY A 183 6.59 -20.87 7.86
N GLN A 184 6.57 -19.83 7.02
CA GLN A 184 7.25 -19.82 5.72
C GLN A 184 8.73 -19.44 5.80
N LEU A 185 9.20 -18.84 6.89
CA LEU A 185 10.60 -18.45 7.09
C LEU A 185 11.43 -19.67 7.54
N THR A 186 11.84 -20.52 6.61
CA THR A 186 12.56 -21.77 6.87
C THR A 186 14.08 -21.59 6.93
N GLY A 187 14.62 -20.55 6.32
CA GLY A 187 16.06 -20.24 6.25
C GLY A 187 16.78 -20.90 5.08
N GLY A 188 16.06 -21.57 4.20
CA GLY A 188 16.62 -22.26 3.03
C GLY A 188 16.26 -21.64 1.69
N GLY A 189 15.40 -20.64 1.70
CA GLY A 189 14.89 -20.00 0.50
C GLY A 189 15.63 -18.74 0.09
N ARG A 190 15.13 -18.14 -0.99
CA ARG A 190 15.63 -16.88 -1.52
C ARG A 190 15.04 -15.71 -0.74
N SER A 191 15.88 -14.81 -0.23
CA SER A 191 15.50 -13.60 0.49
C SER A 191 15.77 -12.33 -0.34
N PHE A 192 15.38 -11.17 0.20
CA PHE A 192 15.67 -9.87 -0.43
C PHE A 192 17.16 -9.50 -0.38
N GLY A 193 17.97 -10.13 0.48
CA GLY A 193 19.40 -9.85 0.62
C GLY A 193 19.64 -8.38 0.97
N SER A 194 20.60 -7.74 0.28
CA SER A 194 20.98 -6.33 0.52
C SER A 194 19.87 -5.31 0.21
N ALA A 195 18.79 -5.71 -0.45
CA ALA A 195 17.64 -4.86 -0.69
C ALA A 195 16.73 -4.72 0.55
N ASP A 196 16.93 -5.56 1.55
CA ASP A 196 16.30 -5.43 2.86
C ASP A 196 17.14 -4.54 3.78
N PHE A 197 16.68 -3.34 4.04
CA PHE A 197 17.39 -2.35 4.88
C PHE A 197 17.35 -2.66 6.36
N VAL A 198 16.47 -3.58 6.80
CA VAL A 198 16.27 -3.86 8.22
C VAL A 198 17.21 -4.95 8.71
N TYR A 199 17.27 -6.08 8.03
CA TYR A 199 18.03 -7.26 8.45
C TYR A 199 18.90 -7.88 7.34
N GLY A 200 19.05 -7.21 6.19
CA GLY A 200 19.85 -7.74 5.09
C GLY A 200 19.37 -9.08 4.54
N GLY A 201 18.08 -9.36 4.63
CA GLY A 201 17.48 -10.63 4.21
C GLY A 201 17.69 -11.78 5.17
N ASN A 202 18.10 -11.54 6.41
CA ASN A 202 18.32 -12.58 7.43
C ASN A 202 16.97 -13.10 7.96
N THR A 203 16.62 -14.32 7.56
CA THR A 203 15.34 -14.97 7.89
C THR A 203 15.13 -15.22 9.37
N ASP A 204 16.19 -15.52 10.15
CA ASP A 204 16.08 -15.72 11.59
C ASP A 204 15.77 -14.42 12.32
N GLN A 205 16.33 -13.30 11.87
CA GLN A 205 15.99 -11.99 12.43
C GLN A 205 14.56 -11.59 12.06
N TRP A 206 14.14 -11.85 10.82
CA TRP A 206 12.76 -11.64 10.40
C TRP A 206 11.76 -12.47 11.22
N ARG A 207 12.10 -13.73 11.50
CA ARG A 207 11.27 -14.59 12.36
C ARG A 207 11.14 -14.01 13.78
N LYS A 208 12.23 -13.52 14.36
CA LYS A 208 12.21 -12.88 15.69
C LYS A 208 11.38 -11.60 15.67
N PHE A 209 11.53 -10.78 14.62
CA PHE A 209 10.77 -9.57 14.45
C PHE A 209 9.27 -9.85 14.29
N ALA A 210 8.89 -10.84 13.47
CA ALA A 210 7.50 -11.25 13.30
C ALA A 210 6.87 -11.76 14.61
N ASN A 211 7.58 -12.57 15.40
CA ASN A 211 7.11 -13.01 16.71
C ASN A 211 6.91 -11.85 17.70
N ASN A 212 7.77 -10.85 17.66
CA ASN A 212 7.61 -9.64 18.48
C ASN A 212 6.37 -8.85 18.03
N THR A 213 6.20 -8.63 16.73
CA THR A 213 5.04 -7.94 16.16
C THR A 213 3.75 -8.70 16.47
N TYR A 214 3.74 -10.02 16.33
CA TYR A 214 2.64 -10.89 16.72
C TYR A 214 2.23 -10.70 18.20
N SER A 215 3.21 -10.72 19.11
CA SER A 215 2.96 -10.51 20.53
C SER A 215 2.35 -9.13 20.81
N ARG A 216 2.80 -8.10 20.12
CA ARG A 216 2.24 -6.74 20.24
C ARG A 216 0.80 -6.68 19.70
N CYS A 217 0.52 -7.20 18.52
CA CYS A 217 -0.83 -7.26 17.97
C CYS A 217 -1.79 -8.02 18.89
N ARG A 218 -1.34 -9.15 19.47
CA ARG A 218 -2.14 -9.93 20.41
C ARG A 218 -2.50 -9.17 21.68
N LEU A 219 -1.54 -8.45 22.26
CA LEU A 219 -1.77 -7.65 23.47
C LEU A 219 -2.75 -6.50 23.20
N GLN A 220 -2.61 -5.85 22.08
CA GLN A 220 -3.48 -4.73 21.70
C GLN A 220 -4.90 -5.19 21.32
N GLY A 221 -5.02 -6.31 20.61
CA GLY A 221 -6.31 -6.90 20.25
C GLY A 221 -7.11 -7.48 21.42
N GLN A 222 -6.47 -7.80 22.56
CA GLN A 222 -7.14 -8.32 23.77
C GLN A 222 -7.56 -7.22 24.75
N GLY A 223 -7.09 -6.00 24.57
CA GLY A 223 -7.30 -4.89 25.53
C GLY A 223 -8.54 -4.03 25.28
N ARG A 224 -9.48 -4.47 24.43
CA ARG A 224 -10.71 -3.74 24.10
C ARG A 224 -11.96 -4.59 24.23
#